data_c6be4f7c4fe31da075c86539189f23df
#
_entry.id   c6be4f7c4fe31da075c86539189f23df
#
_cell.length_a   1.000
_cell.length_b   1.000
_cell.length_c   1.000
_cell.angle_alpha   90.00
_cell.angle_beta   90.00
_cell.angle_gamma   90.00
#
_symmetry.space_group_name_H-M   'P 1'
#
loop_
_entity.id
_entity.type
_entity.pdbx_description
1 polymer ?
#
loop_
_entity_poly.entity_id
_entity_poly.type
_entity_poly.pdbx_seq_one_letter_code
_entity_poly.pdbx_strand_id
1 'polypeptide(L)' 'MADVNVKETVMRIIVERLDRKPEEVTLDAKFIEDLGADSLDTTELLMALEEEFNIDIDDEANNIATVGDAIQYIESKL' A
#
# COMPACT_ATOMS: atom_id res chain seq x y z
N MET A 1 -14.24 -3.74 -14.33
CA MET A 1 -12.91 -4.15 -14.22
C MET A 1 -12.24 -3.64 -13.01
N ALA A 2 -12.49 -4.34 -11.95
CA ALA A 2 -11.98 -3.97 -10.64
C ALA A 2 -10.46 -3.99 -10.58
N ASP A 3 -9.86 -4.91 -11.30
CA ASP A 3 -8.40 -5.09 -11.23
C ASP A 3 -7.63 -3.90 -11.72
N VAL A 4 -8.19 -3.18 -12.67
CA VAL A 4 -7.51 -2.04 -13.27
C VAL A 4 -7.23 -0.97 -12.24
N ASN A 5 -8.09 -0.88 -11.24
CA ASN A 5 -7.99 0.19 -10.25
C ASN A 5 -7.17 -0.16 -9.02
N VAL A 6 -6.68 -1.39 -8.91
CA VAL A 6 -5.94 -1.78 -7.71
C VAL A 6 -4.70 -0.91 -7.54
N LYS A 7 -3.88 -0.81 -8.59
CA LYS A 7 -2.67 0.00 -8.52
C LYS A 7 -2.98 1.46 -8.20
N GLU A 8 -3.94 2.04 -8.92
CA GLU A 8 -4.28 3.44 -8.72
C GLU A 8 -4.84 3.69 -7.33
N THR A 9 -5.70 2.79 -6.86
CA THR A 9 -6.31 2.93 -5.54
C THR A 9 -5.27 2.82 -4.44
N VAL A 10 -4.37 1.84 -4.55
CA VAL A 10 -3.30 1.68 -3.57
C VAL A 10 -2.43 2.93 -3.53
N MET A 11 -2.03 3.43 -4.70
CA MET A 11 -1.15 4.60 -4.76
C MET A 11 -1.84 5.84 -4.21
N ARG A 12 -3.13 6.01 -4.49
CA ARG A 12 -3.89 7.14 -3.96
C ARG A 12 -3.95 7.09 -2.43
N ILE A 13 -4.20 5.92 -1.88
CA ILE A 13 -4.28 5.76 -0.43
C ILE A 13 -2.94 6.07 0.21
N ILE A 14 -1.84 5.61 -0.41
CA ILE A 14 -0.50 5.90 0.10
C ILE A 14 -0.23 7.40 0.09
N VAL A 15 -0.57 8.07 -1.00
CA VAL A 15 -0.39 9.51 -1.11
C VAL A 15 -1.13 10.23 0.01
N GLU A 16 -2.37 9.85 0.25
CA GLU A 16 -3.19 10.50 1.27
C GLU A 16 -2.72 10.21 2.68
N ARG A 17 -2.38 8.95 2.95
CA ARG A 17 -2.04 8.54 4.32
C ARG A 17 -0.66 8.97 4.74
N LEU A 18 0.29 8.99 3.80
CA LEU A 18 1.67 9.35 4.11
C LEU A 18 1.99 10.81 3.76
N ASP A 19 1.01 11.52 3.20
CA ASP A 19 1.16 12.93 2.84
C ASP A 19 2.36 13.11 1.91
N ARG A 20 2.41 12.30 0.86
CA ARG A 20 3.48 12.35 -0.14
C ARG A 20 2.91 12.69 -1.49
N LYS A 21 3.78 13.23 -2.35
CA LYS A 21 3.37 13.58 -3.70
C LYS A 21 3.23 12.32 -4.55
N PRO A 22 2.29 12.32 -5.50
CA PRO A 22 2.10 11.14 -6.36
C PRO A 22 3.37 10.71 -7.08
N GLU A 23 4.22 11.65 -7.48
CA GLU A 23 5.43 11.30 -8.20
C GLU A 23 6.48 10.64 -7.31
N GLU A 24 6.33 10.73 -5.99
CA GLU A 24 7.21 10.05 -5.05
C GLU A 24 6.80 8.61 -4.81
N VAL A 25 5.54 8.27 -5.14
CA VAL A 25 4.99 6.95 -4.88
C VAL A 25 5.15 6.09 -6.12
N THR A 26 6.32 5.48 -6.26
CA THR A 26 6.63 4.60 -7.39
C THR A 26 6.60 3.15 -6.90
N LEU A 27 6.59 2.21 -7.84
CA LEU A 27 6.54 0.79 -7.49
C LEU A 27 7.75 0.35 -6.67
N ASP A 28 8.89 0.96 -6.90
CA ASP A 28 10.14 0.64 -6.20
C ASP A 28 10.28 1.39 -4.88
N ALA A 29 9.42 2.34 -4.60
CA ALA A 29 9.53 3.15 -3.38
C ALA A 29 9.34 2.27 -2.16
N LYS A 30 10.27 2.38 -1.21
CA LYS A 30 10.18 1.67 0.05
C LYS A 30 9.43 2.54 1.04
N PHE A 31 8.49 1.94 1.75
CA PHE A 31 7.65 2.71 2.66
C PHE A 31 8.45 3.43 3.72
N ILE A 32 9.42 2.75 4.32
CA ILE A 32 10.19 3.33 5.41
C ILE A 32 11.31 4.22 4.90
N GLU A 33 12.11 3.71 3.97
CA GLU A 33 13.31 4.42 3.52
C GLU A 33 13.00 5.58 2.58
N ASP A 34 12.06 5.36 1.65
CA ASP A 34 11.79 6.35 0.61
C ASP A 34 10.62 7.25 0.94
N LEU A 35 9.61 6.72 1.60
CA LEU A 35 8.40 7.49 1.90
C LEU A 35 8.35 7.95 3.36
N GLY A 36 9.32 7.57 4.15
CA GLY A 36 9.44 8.05 5.52
C GLY A 36 8.39 7.53 6.50
N ALA A 37 7.75 6.43 6.16
CA ALA A 37 6.75 5.84 7.04
C ALA A 37 7.44 5.10 8.18
N ASP A 38 6.85 5.17 9.37
CA ASP A 38 7.32 4.33 10.47
C ASP A 38 6.38 3.11 10.59
N SER A 39 6.62 2.27 11.59
CA SER A 39 5.84 1.03 11.73
C SER A 39 4.36 1.32 11.99
N LEU A 40 4.06 2.41 12.68
CA LEU A 40 2.67 2.78 12.94
C LEU A 40 2.00 3.23 11.63
N ASP A 41 2.70 4.02 10.85
CA ASP A 41 2.18 4.49 9.56
C ASP A 41 1.89 3.31 8.63
N THR A 42 2.79 2.33 8.56
CA THR A 42 2.56 1.17 7.70
C THR A 42 1.38 0.34 8.19
N THR A 43 1.23 0.20 9.50
CA THR A 43 0.09 -0.53 10.06
C THR A 43 -1.22 0.16 9.70
N GLU A 44 -1.30 1.47 9.85
CA GLU A 44 -2.50 2.21 9.51
C GLU A 44 -2.79 2.14 8.02
N LEU A 45 -1.74 2.18 7.21
CA LEU A 45 -1.89 2.07 5.77
C LEU A 45 -2.48 0.73 5.39
N LEU A 46 -1.96 -0.35 5.98
CA LEU A 46 -2.48 -1.69 5.69
C LEU A 46 -3.93 -1.82 6.12
N MET A 47 -4.30 -1.24 7.26
CA MET A 47 -5.68 -1.25 7.69
C MET A 47 -6.59 -0.50 6.72
N ALA A 48 -6.11 0.61 6.19
CA ALA A 48 -6.89 1.37 5.21
C ALA A 48 -7.08 0.56 3.92
N LEU A 49 -6.05 -0.16 3.49
CA LEU A 49 -6.15 -1.01 2.31
C LEU A 49 -7.11 -2.17 2.54
N GLU A 50 -7.08 -2.75 3.74
CA GLU A 50 -8.00 -3.82 4.10
C GLU A 50 -9.44 -3.37 3.98
N GLU A 51 -9.73 -2.19 4.48
CA GLU A 51 -11.09 -1.64 4.41
C GLU A 51 -11.48 -1.28 2.98
N GLU A 52 -10.55 -0.69 2.25
CA GLU A 52 -10.85 -0.23 0.90
C GLU A 52 -11.18 -1.40 -0.03
N PHE A 53 -10.44 -2.50 0.08
CA PHE A 53 -10.60 -3.65 -0.80
C PHE A 53 -11.43 -4.77 -0.17
N ASN A 54 -11.85 -4.59 1.06
CA ASN A 54 -12.66 -5.58 1.79
C ASN A 54 -11.97 -6.94 1.82
N ILE A 55 -10.71 -6.94 2.21
CA ILE A 55 -9.90 -8.15 2.33
C ILE A 55 -9.35 -8.24 3.75
N ASP A 56 -8.88 -9.41 4.13
CA ASP A 56 -8.22 -9.62 5.40
C ASP A 56 -6.71 -9.59 5.21
N ILE A 57 -6.03 -8.80 6.02
CA ILE A 57 -4.59 -8.70 6.02
C ILE A 57 -4.04 -9.71 7.02
N ASP A 58 -3.11 -10.54 6.58
CA ASP A 58 -2.51 -11.55 7.44
C ASP A 58 -1.02 -11.28 7.64
N ASP A 59 -0.32 -12.24 8.23
CA ASP A 59 1.09 -12.06 8.57
C ASP A 59 2.00 -11.87 7.36
N GLU A 60 1.57 -12.29 6.20
CA GLU A 60 2.35 -12.09 4.98
C GLU A 60 2.56 -10.62 4.68
N ALA A 61 1.67 -9.77 5.17
CA ALA A 61 1.80 -8.33 4.99
C ALA A 61 3.08 -7.78 5.63
N ASN A 62 3.65 -8.50 6.60
CA ASN A 62 4.89 -8.08 7.22
C ASN A 62 6.08 -8.11 6.26
N ASN A 63 5.94 -8.81 5.15
CA ASN A 63 6.99 -8.89 4.14
C ASN A 63 6.91 -7.78 3.10
N ILE A 64 5.88 -6.95 3.19
CA ILE A 64 5.72 -5.85 2.27
C ILE A 64 6.72 -4.76 2.60
N ALA A 65 7.58 -4.43 1.65
CA ALA A 65 8.59 -3.40 1.84
C ALA A 65 8.39 -2.23 0.89
N THR A 66 7.88 -2.49 -0.32
CA THR A 66 7.72 -1.47 -1.35
C THR A 66 6.26 -1.33 -1.76
N VAL A 67 5.98 -0.25 -2.49
CA VAL A 67 4.64 -0.03 -3.04
C VAL A 67 4.23 -1.19 -3.94
N GLY A 68 5.16 -1.66 -4.78
CA GLY A 68 4.89 -2.81 -5.66
C GLY A 68 4.52 -4.06 -4.89
N ASP A 69 5.20 -4.30 -3.76
CA ASP A 69 4.89 -5.44 -2.91
C ASP A 69 3.46 -5.35 -2.38
N ALA A 70 3.05 -4.15 -1.98
CA ALA A 70 1.69 -3.95 -1.46
C ALA A 70 0.65 -4.22 -2.55
N ILE A 71 0.92 -3.74 -3.75
CA ILE A 71 0.00 -3.95 -4.86
C ILE A 71 -0.15 -5.44 -5.16
N GLN A 72 0.97 -6.15 -5.23
CA GLN A 72 0.94 -7.59 -5.49
C GLN A 72 0.21 -8.35 -4.39
N TYR A 73 0.42 -7.95 -3.15
CA TYR A 73 -0.25 -8.59 -2.04
C TYR A 73 -1.77 -8.42 -2.15
N ILE A 74 -2.22 -7.20 -2.43
CA ILE A 74 -3.65 -6.92 -2.59
C ILE A 74 -4.22 -7.74 -3.74
N GLU A 75 -3.53 -7.77 -4.87
CA GLU A 75 -4.00 -8.51 -6.04
C GLU A 75 -4.13 -9.99 -5.73
N SER A 76 -3.24 -10.53 -4.91
CA SER A 76 -3.29 -11.95 -4.56
C SER A 76 -4.48 -12.29 -3.67
N LYS A 77 -5.04 -11.29 -2.98
CA LYS A 77 -6.19 -11.49 -2.11
C LYS A 77 -7.52 -11.27 -2.82
N LEU A 78 -7.50 -10.69 -3.97
CA LEU A 78 -8.70 -10.48 -4.75
C LEU A 78 -8.98 -11.69 -5.63
#